data_80127a8a7875ca7737e24da3354d2fa9
#
_entry.id   80127a8a7875ca7737e24da3354d2fa9
#
_cell.length_a   1.000
_cell.length_b   1.000
_cell.length_c   1.000
_cell.angle_alpha   90.00
_cell.angle_beta   90.00
_cell.angle_gamma   90.00
#
_symmetry.space_group_name_H-M   'P 1'
#
loop_
_entity.id
_entity.type
_entity.pdbx_description
1 polymer ?
#
loop_
_entity_poly.entity_id
_entity_poly.type
_entity_poly.pdbx_seq_one_letter_code
_entity_poly.pdbx_strand_id
1 'polypeptide(L)'
;MKKLLSILVVTLMLVGVVSAASAEVTIDVFQLKVEIDPMLQDFVKLYSEMTPDVTVTAETLGGGADYGGAIKAKLAADQMPVIYMIEGAGGYDLWKDYIADMSGSAWVADTDLAYYSPEGVPVGFPIAMEGFGLGYNADILAAADIDPATLTTLSAVKAAFEKLDGMKAELGLDSVVSCGTSTSGGLWWVTSQHVFDAYYAGYLDYNDSSVYDMARAGQMDTERLAAFTDYLAMLYQYSDQEILLNGNYDSQVAAFAGGKAAFITQGNWIDPNLAQLGATFPMGYISHCYLEEPTQGLFMAAPSWFVVNSQATPEQQAAAFAFLDFMATTPEGANYMVAEAGMVPAFKSVTILPSGPLSRALVEASARGGNYNWYFGQNPDGFNQYTLAPIFELLAVDSDKDAFIADVTAAFASIAQ
;
A
#
# COMPACT_ATOMS: atom_id res chain seq x y z
N MET A 1 -74.47 59.39 25.97
CA MET A 1 -73.22 59.15 26.63
C MET A 1 -72.76 57.74 26.15
N LYS A 2 -71.96 57.70 25.14
CA LYS A 2 -71.54 56.46 24.48
C LYS A 2 -70.10 56.24 24.92
N LYS A 3 -69.86 55.11 25.58
CA LYS A 3 -68.49 54.66 25.92
C LYS A 3 -67.94 53.87 24.71
N LEU A 4 -66.86 54.36 24.12
CA LEU A 4 -66.08 53.70 23.15
C LEU A 4 -65.11 52.70 23.87
N LEU A 5 -65.26 51.43 23.52
CA LEU A 5 -64.39 50.38 23.99
C LEU A 5 -63.30 50.15 22.88
N SER A 6 -62.06 50.55 23.17
CA SER A 6 -60.92 50.30 22.27
C SER A 6 -60.36 48.87 22.52
N ILE A 7 -60.50 48.02 21.57
CA ILE A 7 -59.88 46.72 21.57
C ILE A 7 -58.46 46.84 20.96
N LEU A 8 -57.45 46.67 21.81
CA LEU A 8 -56.04 46.57 21.40
C LEU A 8 -55.74 45.13 20.96
N VAL A 9 -55.64 44.96 19.68
CA VAL A 9 -55.16 43.68 19.15
C VAL A 9 -53.65 43.66 19.19
N VAL A 10 -53.06 42.89 20.10
CA VAL A 10 -51.63 42.62 20.15
C VAL A 10 -51.36 41.45 19.22
N THR A 11 -50.84 41.73 18.04
CA THR A 11 -50.37 40.71 17.11
C THR A 11 -48.99 40.21 17.59
N LEU A 12 -48.96 39.07 18.23
CA LEU A 12 -47.73 38.37 18.57
C LEU A 12 -47.14 37.77 17.28
N MET A 13 -46.12 38.40 16.68
CA MET A 13 -45.32 37.78 15.67
C MET A 13 -44.46 36.70 16.34
N LEU A 14 -44.86 35.44 16.23
CA LEU A 14 -43.96 34.30 16.40
C LEU A 14 -42.97 34.32 15.25
N VAL A 15 -41.76 34.81 15.46
CA VAL A 15 -40.63 34.53 14.61
C VAL A 15 -40.26 33.09 14.90
N GLY A 16 -40.82 32.18 14.12
CA GLY A 16 -40.38 30.82 14.07
C GLY A 16 -38.95 30.81 13.52
N VAL A 17 -37.96 30.60 14.37
CA VAL A 17 -36.64 30.18 13.94
C VAL A 17 -36.84 28.79 13.36
N VAL A 18 -37.04 28.72 12.04
CA VAL A 18 -36.90 27.46 11.31
C VAL A 18 -35.41 27.14 11.37
N SER A 19 -34.98 26.36 12.35
CA SER A 19 -33.73 25.61 12.23
C SER A 19 -33.95 24.75 10.99
N ALA A 20 -33.38 25.15 9.85
CA ALA A 20 -33.16 24.25 8.76
C ALA A 20 -32.31 23.13 9.37
N ALA A 21 -32.91 21.97 9.64
CA ALA A 21 -32.15 20.78 9.88
C ALA A 21 -31.26 20.64 8.64
N SER A 22 -29.94 20.79 8.79
CA SER A 22 -28.99 20.45 7.75
C SER A 22 -29.31 19.01 7.36
N ALA A 23 -29.51 18.75 6.09
CA ALA A 23 -29.69 17.38 5.64
C ALA A 23 -28.40 16.64 6.00
N GLU A 24 -28.51 15.51 6.67
CA GLU A 24 -27.37 14.64 6.99
C GLU A 24 -26.62 14.31 5.68
N VAL A 25 -25.33 14.62 5.64
CA VAL A 25 -24.47 14.34 4.50
C VAL A 25 -23.84 12.96 4.70
N THR A 26 -24.07 12.06 3.76
CA THR A 26 -23.40 10.76 3.78
C THR A 26 -22.26 10.74 2.77
N ILE A 27 -21.06 10.32 3.21
CA ILE A 27 -19.92 10.07 2.36
C ILE A 27 -19.46 8.62 2.57
N ASP A 28 -19.00 7.99 1.52
CA ASP A 28 -18.48 6.63 1.52
C ASP A 28 -17.01 6.62 1.09
N VAL A 29 -16.24 5.74 1.74
CA VAL A 29 -14.82 5.48 1.45
C VAL A 29 -14.71 4.09 0.86
N PHE A 30 -14.11 3.96 -0.33
CA PHE A 30 -13.80 2.68 -0.96
C PHE A 30 -12.29 2.50 -1.08
N GLN A 31 -11.74 1.44 -0.46
CA GLN A 31 -10.30 1.24 -0.33
C GLN A 31 -9.90 -0.25 -0.41
N LEU A 32 -8.59 -0.54 -0.55
CA LEU A 32 -8.08 -1.89 -0.77
C LEU A 32 -7.26 -2.49 0.39
N LYS A 33 -6.92 -1.71 1.42
CA LYS A 33 -6.05 -2.16 2.52
C LYS A 33 -6.85 -2.95 3.57
N VAL A 34 -6.86 -4.28 3.42
CA VAL A 34 -7.61 -5.19 4.30
C VAL A 34 -7.03 -5.22 5.73
N GLU A 35 -5.74 -4.97 5.87
CA GLU A 35 -5.01 -5.00 7.13
C GLU A 35 -5.43 -3.89 8.10
N ILE A 36 -5.94 -2.77 7.58
CA ILE A 36 -6.40 -1.63 8.41
C ILE A 36 -7.93 -1.52 8.48
N ASP A 37 -8.69 -2.41 7.82
CA ASP A 37 -10.14 -2.31 7.74
C ASP A 37 -10.84 -2.21 9.11
N PRO A 38 -10.57 -3.06 10.11
CA PRO A 38 -11.23 -2.96 11.41
C PRO A 38 -11.03 -1.58 12.07
N MET A 39 -9.81 -1.04 12.00
CA MET A 39 -9.47 0.27 12.57
C MET A 39 -10.10 1.41 11.78
N LEU A 40 -10.21 1.27 10.46
CA LEU A 40 -10.92 2.26 9.62
C LEU A 40 -12.41 2.29 9.96
N GLN A 41 -13.05 1.12 10.17
CA GLN A 41 -14.45 1.04 10.57
C GLN A 41 -14.70 1.77 11.91
N ASP A 42 -13.81 1.58 12.88
CA ASP A 42 -13.89 2.28 14.18
C ASP A 42 -13.66 3.79 14.00
N PHE A 43 -12.72 4.21 13.16
CA PHE A 43 -12.41 5.62 12.91
C PHE A 43 -13.56 6.36 12.20
N VAL A 44 -14.18 5.78 11.16
CA VAL A 44 -15.32 6.41 10.48
C VAL A 44 -16.53 6.54 11.41
N LYS A 45 -16.74 5.59 12.32
CA LYS A 45 -17.75 5.66 13.36
C LYS A 45 -17.45 6.79 14.35
N LEU A 46 -16.21 6.87 14.85
CA LEU A 46 -15.77 7.93 15.74
C LEU A 46 -16.01 9.32 15.12
N TYR A 47 -15.59 9.50 13.86
CA TYR A 47 -15.78 10.76 13.15
C TYR A 47 -17.27 11.13 13.03
N SER A 48 -18.13 10.18 12.68
CA SER A 48 -19.59 10.39 12.57
C SER A 48 -20.22 10.75 13.92
N GLU A 49 -19.75 10.17 15.03
CA GLU A 49 -20.19 10.53 16.39
C GLU A 49 -19.75 11.95 16.78
N MET A 50 -18.58 12.39 16.33
CA MET A 50 -18.05 13.73 16.60
C MET A 50 -18.62 14.81 15.67
N THR A 51 -19.15 14.40 14.51
CA THR A 51 -19.68 15.29 13.47
C THR A 51 -21.14 14.90 13.12
N PRO A 52 -22.14 15.24 13.95
CA PRO A 52 -23.49 14.68 13.86
C PRO A 52 -24.24 14.91 12.53
N ASP A 53 -23.81 15.89 11.74
CA ASP A 53 -24.41 16.20 10.44
C ASP A 53 -23.74 15.43 9.27
N VAL A 54 -22.74 14.56 9.55
CA VAL A 54 -22.01 13.79 8.55
C VAL A 54 -21.92 12.32 8.97
N THR A 55 -22.43 11.44 8.13
CA THR A 55 -22.22 10.00 8.28
C THR A 55 -21.15 9.51 7.31
N VAL A 56 -20.12 8.83 7.81
CA VAL A 56 -19.06 8.23 7.00
C VAL A 56 -19.19 6.71 7.05
N THR A 57 -19.11 6.07 5.90
CA THR A 57 -19.05 4.60 5.78
C THR A 57 -17.78 4.18 5.04
N ALA A 58 -17.28 2.99 5.30
CA ALA A 58 -16.12 2.45 4.58
C ALA A 58 -16.42 1.06 4.04
N GLU A 59 -15.95 0.79 2.84
CA GLU A 59 -15.96 -0.52 2.19
C GLU A 59 -14.53 -0.86 1.77
N THR A 60 -14.09 -2.07 2.10
CA THR A 60 -12.74 -2.54 1.79
C THR A 60 -12.80 -3.76 0.87
N LEU A 61 -12.05 -3.71 -0.23
CA LEU A 61 -11.87 -4.82 -1.16
C LEU A 61 -10.39 -4.90 -1.57
N GLY A 62 -9.67 -5.87 -1.02
CA GLY A 62 -8.23 -6.01 -1.22
C GLY A 62 -7.74 -7.42 -0.94
N GLY A 63 -6.49 -7.58 -0.52
CA GLY A 63 -5.89 -8.89 -0.28
C GLY A 63 -5.76 -9.73 -1.56
N GLY A 64 -5.57 -9.06 -2.71
CA GLY A 64 -5.51 -9.67 -4.04
C GLY A 64 -6.82 -9.72 -4.82
N ALA A 65 -7.96 -9.29 -4.21
CA ALA A 65 -9.21 -9.12 -4.95
C ALA A 65 -9.09 -7.99 -5.99
N ASP A 66 -9.93 -8.05 -7.02
CA ASP A 66 -9.92 -7.10 -8.13
C ASP A 66 -10.62 -5.77 -7.75
N TYR A 67 -9.90 -4.93 -7.01
CA TYR A 67 -10.32 -3.58 -6.65
C TYR A 67 -10.57 -2.71 -7.90
N GLY A 68 -9.69 -2.79 -8.90
CA GLY A 68 -9.79 -2.02 -10.14
C GLY A 68 -11.06 -2.34 -10.92
N GLY A 69 -11.41 -3.61 -11.05
CA GLY A 69 -12.67 -4.03 -11.65
C GLY A 69 -13.89 -3.59 -10.86
N ALA A 70 -13.83 -3.68 -9.53
CA ALA A 70 -14.94 -3.30 -8.66
C ALA A 70 -15.25 -1.80 -8.73
N ILE A 71 -14.24 -0.91 -8.69
CA ILE A 71 -14.48 0.54 -8.79
C ILE A 71 -14.99 0.94 -10.19
N LYS A 72 -14.53 0.28 -11.28
CA LYS A 72 -15.08 0.46 -12.63
C LYS A 72 -16.54 0.03 -12.71
N ALA A 73 -16.90 -1.07 -12.03
CA ALA A 73 -18.29 -1.52 -11.95
C ALA A 73 -19.17 -0.53 -11.16
N LYS A 74 -18.67 0.04 -10.05
CA LYS A 74 -19.36 1.10 -9.32
C LYS A 74 -19.61 2.34 -10.19
N LEU A 75 -18.61 2.79 -10.95
CA LEU A 75 -18.78 3.89 -11.90
C LEU A 75 -19.86 3.56 -12.96
N ALA A 76 -19.81 2.37 -13.56
CA ALA A 76 -20.79 1.95 -14.57
C ALA A 76 -22.23 1.85 -14.02
N ALA A 77 -22.38 1.65 -12.71
CA ALA A 77 -23.66 1.60 -12.01
C ALA A 77 -24.14 2.97 -11.48
N ASP A 78 -23.40 4.07 -11.75
CA ASP A 78 -23.64 5.40 -11.17
C ASP A 78 -23.59 5.40 -9.62
N GLN A 79 -22.66 4.61 -9.08
CA GLN A 79 -22.42 4.40 -7.64
C GLN A 79 -20.96 4.68 -7.27
N MET A 80 -20.35 5.65 -7.96
CA MET A 80 -18.96 6.01 -7.68
C MET A 80 -18.84 6.55 -6.25
N PRO A 81 -17.93 6.01 -5.40
CA PRO A 81 -17.76 6.46 -4.04
C PRO A 81 -17.30 7.93 -3.97
N VAL A 82 -17.60 8.58 -2.85
CA VAL A 82 -17.18 9.98 -2.61
C VAL A 82 -15.67 10.05 -2.36
N ILE A 83 -15.12 9.09 -1.61
CA ILE A 83 -13.67 8.94 -1.40
C ILE A 83 -13.29 7.57 -1.92
N TYR A 84 -12.24 7.50 -2.73
CA TYR A 84 -11.72 6.22 -3.20
C TYR A 84 -10.20 6.24 -3.30
N MET A 85 -9.61 5.06 -3.36
CA MET A 85 -8.16 4.90 -3.40
C MET A 85 -7.67 4.78 -4.84
N ILE A 86 -6.54 5.44 -5.13
CA ILE A 86 -5.76 5.23 -6.34
C ILE A 86 -4.33 4.80 -5.97
N GLU A 87 -3.68 4.10 -6.91
CA GLU A 87 -2.27 3.71 -6.79
C GLU A 87 -1.48 4.32 -7.96
N GLY A 88 -0.50 5.13 -7.63
CA GLY A 88 0.46 5.70 -8.57
C GLY A 88 -0.13 6.49 -9.73
N ALA A 89 0.72 6.76 -10.72
CA ALA A 89 0.36 7.51 -11.92
C ALA A 89 -0.62 6.77 -12.82
N GLY A 90 -0.53 5.44 -12.88
CA GLY A 90 -1.49 4.62 -13.65
C GLY A 90 -2.92 4.75 -13.13
N GLY A 91 -3.08 4.78 -11.80
CA GLY A 91 -4.37 5.04 -11.16
C GLY A 91 -4.86 6.47 -11.40
N TYR A 92 -3.96 7.46 -11.31
CA TYR A 92 -4.32 8.84 -11.62
C TYR A 92 -4.78 8.99 -13.07
N ASP A 93 -4.05 8.47 -14.04
CA ASP A 93 -4.40 8.59 -15.47
C ASP A 93 -5.76 7.99 -15.80
N LEU A 94 -6.11 6.89 -15.13
CA LEU A 94 -7.42 6.25 -15.27
C LEU A 94 -8.55 7.11 -14.71
N TRP A 95 -8.33 7.79 -13.57
CA TRP A 95 -9.39 8.43 -12.79
C TRP A 95 -9.37 9.95 -12.80
N LYS A 96 -8.42 10.62 -13.48
CA LYS A 96 -8.21 12.08 -13.43
C LYS A 96 -9.45 12.94 -13.68
N ASP A 97 -10.38 12.47 -14.52
CA ASP A 97 -11.64 13.20 -14.82
C ASP A 97 -12.65 13.14 -13.65
N TYR A 98 -12.39 12.28 -12.66
CA TYR A 98 -13.22 12.05 -11.48
C TYR A 98 -12.56 12.49 -10.17
N ILE A 99 -11.42 13.18 -10.24
CA ILE A 99 -10.64 13.59 -9.06
C ILE A 99 -10.80 15.09 -8.83
N ALA A 100 -11.10 15.46 -7.59
CA ALA A 100 -11.25 16.86 -7.18
C ALA A 100 -9.90 17.48 -6.81
N ASP A 101 -9.79 18.81 -6.99
CA ASP A 101 -8.68 19.63 -6.50
C ASP A 101 -8.72 19.75 -4.97
N MET A 102 -7.65 19.38 -4.30
CA MET A 102 -7.50 19.43 -2.85
C MET A 102 -6.65 20.60 -2.34
N SER A 103 -6.35 21.61 -3.18
CA SER A 103 -5.47 22.73 -2.82
C SER A 103 -5.93 23.51 -1.58
N GLY A 104 -7.23 23.43 -1.23
CA GLY A 104 -7.80 24.07 -0.06
C GLY A 104 -7.66 23.27 1.24
N SER A 105 -7.20 22.03 1.20
CA SER A 105 -7.13 21.15 2.38
C SER A 105 -5.93 21.49 3.27
N ALA A 106 -6.14 21.44 4.60
CA ALA A 106 -5.13 21.83 5.57
C ALA A 106 -3.92 20.89 5.59
N TRP A 107 -4.13 19.61 5.30
CA TRP A 107 -3.07 18.59 5.30
C TRP A 107 -2.02 18.77 4.21
N VAL A 108 -2.32 19.49 3.11
CA VAL A 108 -1.41 19.60 1.94
C VAL A 108 -0.05 20.20 2.33
N ALA A 109 -0.02 21.19 3.22
CA ALA A 109 1.23 21.80 3.67
C ALA A 109 2.03 20.94 4.65
N ASP A 110 1.42 19.88 5.20
CA ASP A 110 2.00 19.03 6.24
C ASP A 110 2.68 17.76 5.69
N THR A 111 2.68 17.57 4.37
CA THR A 111 3.28 16.39 3.75
C THR A 111 4.06 16.72 2.49
N ASP A 112 5.11 15.92 2.22
CA ASP A 112 5.82 15.90 0.94
C ASP A 112 5.37 14.71 0.07
N LEU A 113 4.39 13.91 0.53
CA LEU A 113 3.93 12.67 -0.09
C LEU A 113 2.57 12.80 -0.79
N ALA A 114 2.00 14.02 -0.85
CA ALA A 114 0.79 14.27 -1.62
C ALA A 114 0.97 13.88 -3.09
N TYR A 115 -0.07 13.32 -3.70
CA TYR A 115 -0.06 13.13 -5.15
C TYR A 115 -0.43 14.44 -5.84
N TYR A 116 0.41 14.87 -6.75
CA TYR A 116 0.19 16.07 -7.57
C TYR A 116 -0.12 15.67 -9.00
N SER A 117 -1.11 16.33 -9.59
CA SER A 117 -1.36 16.23 -11.03
C SER A 117 -0.15 16.75 -11.84
N PRO A 118 -0.05 16.45 -13.15
CA PRO A 118 0.98 17.04 -14.02
C PRO A 118 1.01 18.57 -14.02
N GLU A 119 -0.12 19.22 -13.69
CA GLU A 119 -0.25 20.67 -13.57
C GLU A 119 0.18 21.21 -12.20
N GLY A 120 0.59 20.33 -11.28
CA GLY A 120 1.03 20.69 -9.92
C GLY A 120 -0.10 20.94 -8.93
N VAL A 121 -1.30 20.43 -9.21
CA VAL A 121 -2.44 20.50 -8.30
C VAL A 121 -2.39 19.30 -7.34
N PRO A 122 -2.49 19.49 -6.00
CA PRO A 122 -2.60 18.37 -5.07
C PRO A 122 -3.98 17.71 -5.22
N VAL A 123 -3.99 16.43 -5.55
CA VAL A 123 -5.19 15.66 -5.87
C VAL A 123 -5.32 14.36 -5.08
N GLY A 124 -4.28 13.97 -4.34
CA GLY A 124 -4.28 12.72 -3.58
C GLY A 124 -3.74 12.89 -2.15
N PHE A 125 -4.55 12.48 -1.19
CA PHE A 125 -4.22 12.39 0.22
C PHE A 125 -3.38 11.13 0.48
N PRO A 126 -2.12 11.24 0.94
CA PRO A 126 -1.28 10.08 1.15
C PRO A 126 -1.75 9.29 2.38
N ILE A 127 -1.98 7.99 2.22
CA ILE A 127 -2.51 7.16 3.31
C ILE A 127 -1.41 6.86 4.33
N ALA A 128 -0.24 6.42 3.84
CA ALA A 128 0.93 6.09 4.65
C ALA A 128 2.20 6.14 3.82
N MET A 129 3.35 6.21 4.47
CA MET A 129 4.59 5.74 3.89
C MET A 129 4.65 4.23 4.07
N GLU A 130 4.94 3.50 3.02
CA GLU A 130 5.13 2.06 3.05
C GLU A 130 6.49 1.67 2.51
N GLY A 131 6.95 0.49 2.88
CA GLY A 131 8.19 -0.01 2.36
C GLY A 131 8.32 -1.52 2.53
N PHE A 132 9.19 -2.07 1.72
CA PHE A 132 9.51 -3.48 1.73
C PHE A 132 10.99 -3.74 1.46
N GLY A 133 11.39 -4.90 1.79
CA GLY A 133 12.59 -5.63 1.49
C GLY A 133 12.28 -7.10 1.67
N LEU A 134 13.27 -7.88 1.98
CA LEU A 134 13.06 -9.25 2.44
C LEU A 134 12.96 -9.23 3.97
N GLY A 135 11.73 -9.34 4.52
CA GLY A 135 11.47 -9.37 5.96
C GLY A 135 12.06 -10.63 6.59
N TYR A 136 12.65 -10.54 7.77
CA TYR A 136 13.28 -11.69 8.43
C TYR A 136 12.81 -11.89 9.88
N ASN A 137 12.84 -13.14 10.33
CA ASN A 137 12.70 -13.54 11.73
C ASN A 137 14.10 -13.61 12.37
N ALA A 138 14.40 -12.69 13.29
CA ALA A 138 15.72 -12.57 13.87
C ALA A 138 16.09 -13.76 14.78
N ASP A 139 15.10 -14.39 15.44
CA ASP A 139 15.36 -15.56 16.29
C ASP A 139 15.78 -16.77 15.46
N ILE A 140 15.19 -16.99 14.30
CA ILE A 140 15.59 -18.05 13.37
C ILE A 140 16.99 -17.80 12.82
N LEU A 141 17.29 -16.56 12.40
CA LEU A 141 18.62 -16.20 11.92
C LEU A 141 19.69 -16.38 13.02
N ALA A 142 19.39 -15.96 14.25
CA ALA A 142 20.29 -16.13 15.38
C ALA A 142 20.52 -17.62 15.72
N ALA A 143 19.47 -18.46 15.68
CA ALA A 143 19.59 -19.90 15.91
C ALA A 143 20.46 -20.58 14.82
N ALA A 144 20.49 -20.02 13.61
CA ALA A 144 21.36 -20.45 12.53
C ALA A 144 22.73 -19.74 12.53
N ASP A 145 23.07 -18.92 13.52
CA ASP A 145 24.30 -18.11 13.55
C ASP A 145 24.47 -17.30 12.24
N ILE A 146 23.43 -16.55 11.88
CA ILE A 146 23.38 -15.64 10.73
C ILE A 146 23.13 -14.22 11.26
N ASP A 147 24.08 -13.31 11.00
CA ASP A 147 23.90 -11.89 11.28
C ASP A 147 23.23 -11.21 10.06
N PRO A 148 21.97 -10.71 10.19
CA PRO A 148 21.29 -10.06 9.08
C PRO A 148 22.03 -8.84 8.54
N ALA A 149 22.84 -8.16 9.33
CA ALA A 149 23.63 -7.01 8.88
C ALA A 149 24.68 -7.38 7.81
N THR A 150 25.03 -8.66 7.70
CA THR A 150 25.99 -9.16 6.69
C THR A 150 25.33 -9.55 5.37
N LEU A 151 23.98 -9.61 5.31
CA LEU A 151 23.21 -10.05 4.15
C LEU A 151 23.00 -8.88 3.18
N THR A 152 24.08 -8.37 2.61
CA THR A 152 24.07 -7.16 1.76
C THR A 152 24.39 -7.43 0.29
N THR A 153 24.74 -8.67 -0.08
CA THR A 153 25.06 -9.09 -1.45
C THR A 153 24.31 -10.36 -1.83
N LEU A 154 24.17 -10.65 -3.11
CA LEU A 154 23.54 -11.88 -3.62
C LEU A 154 24.21 -13.14 -3.02
N SER A 155 25.54 -13.22 -3.06
CA SER A 155 26.29 -14.36 -2.49
C SER A 155 26.04 -14.55 -1.00
N ALA A 156 25.96 -13.47 -0.22
CA ALA A 156 25.70 -13.56 1.21
C ALA A 156 24.26 -14.07 1.50
N VAL A 157 23.27 -13.56 0.79
CA VAL A 157 21.87 -14.02 0.91
C VAL A 157 21.75 -15.48 0.48
N LYS A 158 22.36 -15.86 -0.63
CA LYS A 158 22.36 -17.25 -1.11
C LYS A 158 22.97 -18.21 -0.09
N ALA A 159 24.13 -17.87 0.48
CA ALA A 159 24.78 -18.70 1.51
C ALA A 159 23.90 -18.84 2.77
N ALA A 160 23.18 -17.78 3.16
CA ALA A 160 22.22 -17.84 4.26
C ALA A 160 21.04 -18.76 3.95
N PHE A 161 20.50 -18.69 2.73
CA PHE A 161 19.39 -19.57 2.29
C PHE A 161 19.84 -21.05 2.26
N GLU A 162 21.01 -21.36 1.69
CA GLU A 162 21.58 -22.71 1.68
C GLU A 162 21.77 -23.25 3.11
N LYS A 163 22.27 -22.43 4.05
CA LYS A 163 22.44 -22.81 5.45
C LYS A 163 21.10 -23.11 6.12
N LEU A 164 20.12 -22.22 5.98
CA LEU A 164 18.78 -22.38 6.55
C LEU A 164 18.05 -23.59 5.96
N ASP A 165 18.18 -23.83 4.65
CA ASP A 165 17.59 -25.00 4.00
C ASP A 165 18.14 -26.29 4.55
N GLY A 166 19.46 -26.36 4.79
CA GLY A 166 20.11 -27.49 5.44
C GLY A 166 19.68 -27.70 6.90
N MET A 167 19.19 -26.67 7.58
CA MET A 167 18.77 -26.67 8.97
C MET A 167 17.24 -26.69 9.16
N LYS A 168 16.43 -26.76 8.08
CA LYS A 168 14.95 -26.67 8.17
C LYS A 168 14.34 -27.58 9.22
N ALA A 169 14.74 -28.84 9.26
CA ALA A 169 14.21 -29.81 10.22
C ALA A 169 14.56 -29.47 11.67
N GLU A 170 15.77 -28.96 11.92
CA GLU A 170 16.24 -28.56 13.23
C GLU A 170 15.50 -27.29 13.72
N LEU A 171 15.29 -26.34 12.83
CA LEU A 171 14.66 -25.06 13.09
C LEU A 171 13.11 -25.12 13.03
N GLY A 172 12.55 -26.24 12.59
CA GLY A 172 11.10 -26.44 12.44
C GLY A 172 10.47 -25.63 11.30
N LEU A 173 11.26 -25.30 10.28
CA LEU A 173 10.83 -24.57 9.10
C LEU A 173 10.17 -25.47 8.06
N ASP A 174 9.15 -24.98 7.40
CA ASP A 174 8.56 -25.58 6.21
C ASP A 174 9.30 -25.07 4.94
N SER A 175 9.71 -23.78 4.94
CA SER A 175 10.50 -23.17 3.88
C SER A 175 11.51 -22.15 4.43
N VAL A 176 12.46 -21.71 3.60
CA VAL A 176 13.35 -20.61 3.96
C VAL A 176 12.64 -19.27 3.76
N VAL A 177 11.86 -19.14 2.69
CA VAL A 177 11.15 -17.91 2.32
C VAL A 177 9.65 -18.19 2.23
N SER A 178 8.83 -17.34 2.82
CA SER A 178 7.40 -17.25 2.53
C SER A 178 7.21 -16.25 1.39
N CYS A 179 7.10 -16.76 0.16
CA CYS A 179 6.87 -15.99 -1.06
C CYS A 179 5.63 -16.52 -1.77
N GLY A 180 4.91 -15.64 -2.46
CA GLY A 180 3.75 -16.00 -3.27
C GLY A 180 3.76 -15.29 -4.60
N THR A 181 3.32 -15.97 -5.66
CA THR A 181 3.13 -15.40 -7.00
C THR A 181 1.80 -15.83 -7.62
N SER A 182 0.97 -16.58 -6.87
CA SER A 182 -0.30 -17.13 -7.33
C SER A 182 -1.26 -16.04 -7.81
N THR A 183 -1.63 -16.10 -9.09
CA THR A 183 -2.66 -15.21 -9.65
C THR A 183 -4.04 -15.59 -9.13
N SER A 184 -4.34 -16.89 -9.03
CA SER A 184 -5.63 -17.40 -8.53
C SER A 184 -5.81 -17.19 -7.02
N GLY A 185 -4.71 -17.20 -6.24
CA GLY A 185 -4.72 -16.95 -4.80
C GLY A 185 -4.64 -15.47 -4.44
N GLY A 186 -4.50 -14.57 -5.42
CA GLY A 186 -4.44 -13.13 -5.19
C GLY A 186 -3.08 -12.63 -4.72
N LEU A 187 -2.00 -13.41 -4.85
CA LEU A 187 -0.63 -13.01 -4.53
C LEU A 187 0.15 -12.50 -5.75
N TRP A 188 -0.55 -12.21 -6.84
CA TRP A 188 0.02 -11.76 -8.11
C TRP A 188 0.90 -10.51 -7.95
N TRP A 189 0.56 -9.58 -7.06
CA TRP A 189 1.26 -8.33 -6.83
C TRP A 189 2.58 -8.48 -6.06
N VAL A 190 2.78 -9.56 -5.30
CA VAL A 190 3.97 -9.72 -4.45
C VAL A 190 5.24 -9.73 -5.29
N THR A 191 5.31 -10.53 -6.32
CA THR A 191 6.51 -10.66 -7.15
C THR A 191 6.48 -9.79 -8.39
N SER A 192 5.33 -9.66 -9.07
CA SER A 192 5.22 -8.88 -10.31
C SER A 192 5.16 -7.36 -10.11
N GLN A 193 4.93 -6.90 -8.88
CA GLN A 193 5.01 -5.49 -8.51
C GLN A 193 6.19 -5.26 -7.56
N HIS A 194 6.07 -5.71 -6.29
CA HIS A 194 7.00 -5.32 -5.24
C HIS A 194 8.40 -5.90 -5.46
N VAL A 195 8.55 -7.22 -5.63
CA VAL A 195 9.89 -7.79 -5.84
C VAL A 195 10.49 -7.31 -7.16
N PHE A 196 9.66 -7.10 -8.20
CA PHE A 196 10.12 -6.61 -9.50
C PHE A 196 10.60 -5.15 -9.48
N ASP A 197 10.20 -4.38 -8.48
CA ASP A 197 10.76 -3.03 -8.28
C ASP A 197 12.27 -3.05 -8.03
N ALA A 198 12.83 -4.18 -7.55
CA ALA A 198 14.26 -4.36 -7.45
C ALA A 198 14.96 -4.23 -8.82
N TYR A 199 14.33 -4.70 -9.89
CA TYR A 199 14.81 -4.47 -11.25
C TYR A 199 14.78 -3.01 -11.64
N TYR A 200 13.68 -2.28 -11.32
CA TYR A 200 13.53 -0.88 -11.72
C TYR A 200 14.44 0.07 -10.95
N ALA A 201 14.49 -0.05 -9.63
CA ALA A 201 15.05 0.94 -8.73
C ALA A 201 16.25 0.48 -7.91
N GLY A 202 16.43 -0.82 -7.69
CA GLY A 202 17.52 -1.33 -6.87
C GLY A 202 18.89 -0.85 -7.34
N TYR A 203 19.79 -0.46 -6.42
CA TYR A 203 21.13 0.06 -6.68
C TYR A 203 21.18 1.41 -7.42
N LEU A 204 20.06 2.12 -7.53
CA LEU A 204 19.97 3.45 -8.11
C LEU A 204 19.70 4.49 -7.01
N ASP A 205 19.96 5.76 -7.30
CA ASP A 205 19.52 6.84 -6.42
C ASP A 205 17.98 6.92 -6.38
N TYR A 206 17.43 7.37 -5.26
CA TYR A 206 15.97 7.37 -5.00
C TYR A 206 15.12 7.99 -6.13
N ASN A 207 15.64 9.03 -6.79
CA ASN A 207 14.93 9.72 -7.88
C ASN A 207 15.42 9.32 -9.28
N ASP A 208 16.25 8.27 -9.38
CA ASP A 208 16.74 7.79 -10.68
C ASP A 208 15.75 6.77 -11.27
N SER A 209 14.95 7.21 -12.24
CA SER A 209 14.00 6.39 -12.98
C SER A 209 14.57 5.78 -14.26
N SER A 210 15.87 5.91 -14.52
CA SER A 210 16.46 5.60 -15.83
C SER A 210 16.16 4.18 -16.32
N VAL A 211 16.24 3.16 -15.46
CA VAL A 211 15.93 1.76 -15.82
C VAL A 211 14.43 1.58 -16.07
N TYR A 212 13.60 2.20 -15.26
CA TYR A 212 12.15 2.18 -15.46
C TYR A 212 11.75 2.88 -16.77
N ASP A 213 12.33 4.04 -17.06
CA ASP A 213 12.07 4.81 -18.29
C ASP A 213 12.50 4.04 -19.54
N MET A 214 13.66 3.36 -19.49
CA MET A 214 14.07 2.43 -20.54
C MET A 214 13.05 1.31 -20.76
N ALA A 215 12.58 0.67 -19.68
CA ALA A 215 11.57 -0.38 -19.77
C ALA A 215 10.27 0.16 -20.39
N ARG A 216 9.81 1.34 -19.97
CA ARG A 216 8.62 2.01 -20.55
C ARG A 216 8.78 2.37 -22.02
N ALA A 217 9.99 2.60 -22.47
CA ALA A 217 10.32 2.81 -23.90
C ALA A 217 10.49 1.48 -24.68
N GLY A 218 10.18 0.33 -24.06
CA GLY A 218 10.35 -1.00 -24.65
C GLY A 218 11.82 -1.43 -24.80
N GLN A 219 12.73 -0.81 -24.05
CA GLN A 219 14.16 -1.06 -24.08
C GLN A 219 14.60 -1.62 -22.73
N MET A 220 14.38 -2.94 -22.53
CA MET A 220 14.79 -3.60 -21.30
C MET A 220 16.33 -3.71 -21.21
N ASP A 221 16.87 -3.42 -20.01
CA ASP A 221 18.23 -3.82 -19.66
C ASP A 221 18.23 -5.32 -19.40
N THR A 222 18.60 -6.09 -20.43
CA THR A 222 18.50 -7.56 -20.38
C THR A 222 19.58 -8.20 -19.50
N GLU A 223 20.74 -7.58 -19.30
CA GLU A 223 21.77 -8.08 -18.39
C GLU A 223 21.29 -7.93 -16.93
N ARG A 224 20.75 -6.76 -16.59
CA ARG A 224 20.14 -6.50 -15.30
C ARG A 224 18.91 -7.39 -15.05
N LEU A 225 18.07 -7.59 -16.08
CA LEU A 225 16.91 -8.49 -15.99
C LEU A 225 17.32 -9.93 -15.76
N ALA A 226 18.40 -10.41 -16.40
CA ALA A 226 18.91 -11.76 -16.18
C ALA A 226 19.40 -11.96 -14.74
N ALA A 227 20.17 -11.01 -14.20
CA ALA A 227 20.60 -11.05 -12.79
C ALA A 227 19.42 -11.03 -11.81
N PHE A 228 18.41 -10.18 -12.07
CA PHE A 228 17.17 -10.19 -11.30
C PHE A 228 16.41 -11.52 -11.41
N THR A 229 16.35 -12.11 -12.59
CA THR A 229 15.68 -13.40 -12.84
C THR A 229 16.35 -14.54 -12.05
N ASP A 230 17.68 -14.53 -11.96
CA ASP A 230 18.42 -15.49 -11.14
C ASP A 230 18.07 -15.36 -9.64
N TYR A 231 17.96 -14.14 -9.15
CA TYR A 231 17.53 -13.86 -7.77
C TYR A 231 16.08 -14.29 -7.54
N LEU A 232 15.16 -13.96 -8.44
CA LEU A 232 13.75 -14.33 -8.34
C LEU A 232 13.57 -15.86 -8.33
N ALA A 233 14.28 -16.56 -9.22
CA ALA A 233 14.28 -18.01 -9.25
C ALA A 233 14.83 -18.62 -7.95
N MET A 234 15.83 -17.98 -7.32
CA MET A 234 16.33 -18.37 -6.01
C MET A 234 15.26 -18.19 -4.92
N LEU A 235 14.52 -17.08 -4.89
CA LEU A 235 13.41 -16.91 -3.96
C LEU A 235 12.37 -18.02 -4.12
N TYR A 236 12.01 -18.36 -5.35
CA TYR A 236 11.04 -19.42 -5.64
C TYR A 236 11.54 -20.80 -5.21
N GLN A 237 12.80 -21.10 -5.47
CA GLN A 237 13.43 -22.39 -5.09
C GLN A 237 13.37 -22.63 -3.59
N TYR A 238 13.54 -21.59 -2.76
CA TYR A 238 13.58 -21.70 -1.32
C TYR A 238 12.22 -21.43 -0.64
N SER A 239 11.15 -21.30 -1.43
CA SER A 239 9.79 -21.09 -0.96
C SER A 239 9.01 -22.40 -0.81
N ASP A 240 7.97 -22.36 0.03
CA ASP A 240 6.95 -23.41 0.04
C ASP A 240 6.14 -23.35 -1.26
N GLN A 241 6.16 -24.45 -2.02
CA GLN A 241 5.55 -24.50 -3.36
C GLN A 241 4.02 -24.41 -3.33
N GLU A 242 3.38 -24.83 -2.23
CA GLU A 242 1.93 -24.69 -2.08
C GLU A 242 1.55 -23.23 -1.86
N ILE A 243 2.30 -22.51 -1.01
CA ILE A 243 2.08 -21.06 -0.81
C ILE A 243 2.44 -20.29 -2.07
N LEU A 244 3.55 -20.63 -2.72
CA LEU A 244 4.05 -19.93 -3.89
C LEU A 244 3.03 -19.94 -5.04
N LEU A 245 2.41 -21.08 -5.34
CA LEU A 245 1.57 -21.30 -6.52
C LEU A 245 0.05 -21.31 -6.22
N ASN A 246 -0.36 -21.64 -5.00
CA ASN A 246 -1.76 -21.82 -4.63
C ASN A 246 -2.16 -21.02 -3.39
N GLY A 247 -1.19 -20.41 -2.67
CA GLY A 247 -1.43 -19.65 -1.46
C GLY A 247 -2.15 -18.33 -1.73
N ASN A 248 -2.65 -17.76 -0.63
CA ASN A 248 -3.24 -16.43 -0.56
C ASN A 248 -2.49 -15.57 0.47
N TYR A 249 -2.88 -14.30 0.58
CA TYR A 249 -2.28 -13.35 1.52
C TYR A 249 -2.22 -13.89 2.96
N ASP A 250 -3.32 -14.45 3.46
CA ASP A 250 -3.40 -14.96 4.83
C ASP A 250 -2.47 -16.15 5.06
N SER A 251 -2.39 -17.08 4.10
CA SER A 251 -1.50 -18.26 4.21
C SER A 251 -0.03 -17.87 4.17
N GLN A 252 0.34 -16.90 3.34
CA GLN A 252 1.69 -16.38 3.26
C GLN A 252 2.12 -15.71 4.57
N VAL A 253 1.29 -14.81 5.10
CA VAL A 253 1.58 -14.10 6.35
C VAL A 253 1.57 -15.05 7.55
N ALA A 254 0.62 -15.99 7.61
CA ALA A 254 0.52 -16.97 8.70
C ALA A 254 1.73 -17.89 8.76
N ALA A 255 2.30 -18.32 7.64
CA ALA A 255 3.51 -19.14 7.61
C ALA A 255 4.71 -18.42 8.26
N PHE A 256 4.90 -17.14 7.95
CA PHE A 256 5.95 -16.33 8.58
C PHE A 256 5.65 -16.06 10.05
N ALA A 257 4.44 -15.63 10.39
CA ALA A 257 4.02 -15.35 11.76
C ALA A 257 4.16 -16.56 12.68
N GLY A 258 3.89 -17.77 12.15
CA GLY A 258 4.05 -19.03 12.84
C GLY A 258 5.50 -19.54 12.94
N GLY A 259 6.49 -18.78 12.47
CA GLY A 259 7.90 -19.21 12.46
C GLY A 259 8.17 -20.39 11.51
N LYS A 260 7.35 -20.58 10.47
CA LYS A 260 7.51 -21.65 9.47
C LYS A 260 8.37 -21.24 8.27
N ALA A 261 8.69 -19.95 8.17
CA ALA A 261 9.65 -19.39 7.22
C ALA A 261 10.57 -18.41 7.93
N ALA A 262 11.85 -18.38 7.51
CA ALA A 262 12.83 -17.44 8.05
C ALA A 262 12.68 -16.04 7.46
N PHE A 263 12.22 -15.96 6.21
CA PHE A 263 12.02 -14.72 5.47
C PHE A 263 10.63 -14.65 4.87
N ILE A 264 10.19 -13.40 4.55
CA ILE A 264 8.92 -13.12 3.85
C ILE A 264 9.08 -11.98 2.83
N THR A 265 8.46 -12.11 1.67
CA THR A 265 8.39 -11.07 0.62
C THR A 265 7.15 -10.20 0.82
N GLN A 266 7.09 -9.47 1.94
CA GLN A 266 5.99 -8.54 2.28
C GLN A 266 6.57 -7.25 2.86
N GLY A 267 5.78 -6.18 2.87
CA GLY A 267 6.17 -4.92 3.45
C GLY A 267 5.63 -4.69 4.87
N ASN A 268 5.85 -3.49 5.38
CA ASN A 268 5.47 -3.13 6.75
C ASN A 268 3.96 -3.13 7.01
N TRP A 269 3.12 -3.14 5.98
CA TRP A 269 1.67 -3.23 6.11
C TRP A 269 1.19 -4.51 6.80
N ILE A 270 2.00 -5.58 6.85
CA ILE A 270 1.61 -6.83 7.54
C ILE A 270 1.75 -6.75 9.06
N ASP A 271 2.32 -5.69 9.64
CA ASP A 271 2.50 -5.56 11.10
C ASP A 271 1.21 -5.80 11.90
N PRO A 272 0.03 -5.26 11.52
CA PRO A 272 -1.23 -5.56 12.20
C PRO A 272 -1.60 -7.05 12.14
N ASN A 273 -1.40 -7.69 11.01
CA ASN A 273 -1.67 -9.12 10.84
C ASN A 273 -0.72 -9.98 11.70
N LEU A 274 0.57 -9.62 11.75
CA LEU A 274 1.56 -10.31 12.59
C LEU A 274 1.19 -10.21 14.08
N ALA A 275 0.77 -9.02 14.52
CA ALA A 275 0.31 -8.82 15.89
C ALA A 275 -0.96 -9.65 16.20
N GLN A 276 -1.93 -9.68 15.30
CA GLN A 276 -3.16 -10.48 15.43
C GLN A 276 -2.86 -11.97 15.49
N LEU A 277 -1.87 -12.45 14.71
CA LEU A 277 -1.43 -13.84 14.71
C LEU A 277 -0.51 -14.18 15.89
N GLY A 278 -0.18 -13.21 16.74
CA GLY A 278 0.63 -13.41 17.94
C GLY A 278 2.13 -13.59 17.68
N ALA A 279 2.64 -13.09 16.56
CA ALA A 279 4.08 -13.10 16.29
C ALA A 279 4.80 -12.11 17.23
N THR A 280 5.75 -12.61 18.03
CA THR A 280 6.47 -11.82 19.05
C THR A 280 7.98 -11.80 18.87
N PHE A 281 8.51 -12.54 17.90
CA PHE A 281 9.94 -12.56 17.62
C PHE A 281 10.41 -11.21 17.03
N PRO A 282 11.68 -10.80 17.26
CA PRO A 282 12.24 -9.61 16.62
C PRO A 282 12.31 -9.79 15.09
N MET A 283 12.01 -8.71 14.38
CA MET A 283 11.93 -8.69 12.91
C MET A 283 12.66 -7.47 12.36
N GLY A 284 13.03 -7.53 11.11
CA GLY A 284 13.60 -6.43 10.35
C GLY A 284 13.59 -6.76 8.86
N TYR A 285 14.30 -5.93 8.09
CA TYR A 285 14.45 -6.11 6.65
C TYR A 285 15.93 -6.21 6.25
N ILE A 286 16.20 -7.06 5.26
CA ILE A 286 17.35 -6.91 4.36
C ILE A 286 16.86 -6.42 3.00
N SER A 287 17.77 -5.89 2.19
CA SER A 287 17.45 -5.49 0.81
C SER A 287 17.19 -6.70 -0.09
N HIS A 288 16.52 -6.49 -1.21
CA HIS A 288 16.50 -7.46 -2.32
C HIS A 288 17.84 -7.41 -3.06
N CYS A 289 18.81 -8.17 -2.55
CA CYS A 289 20.18 -8.19 -3.06
C CYS A 289 20.31 -9.16 -4.24
N TYR A 290 20.12 -8.65 -5.47
CA TYR A 290 20.26 -9.48 -6.69
C TYR A 290 21.59 -9.26 -7.42
N LEU A 291 22.49 -8.41 -6.90
CA LEU A 291 23.85 -8.20 -7.39
C LEU A 291 24.89 -8.46 -6.28
N GLU A 292 26.16 -8.51 -6.66
CA GLU A 292 27.28 -8.58 -5.70
C GLU A 292 27.69 -7.20 -5.15
N GLU A 293 27.14 -6.13 -5.65
CA GLU A 293 27.30 -4.81 -5.06
C GLU A 293 26.54 -4.76 -3.72
N PRO A 294 27.19 -4.35 -2.62
CA PRO A 294 26.53 -4.30 -1.32
C PRO A 294 25.43 -3.26 -1.25
N THR A 295 24.25 -3.65 -0.73
CA THR A 295 23.16 -2.72 -0.47
C THR A 295 22.42 -3.05 0.83
N GLN A 296 21.85 -2.01 1.46
CA GLN A 296 20.94 -2.06 2.60
C GLN A 296 19.70 -1.21 2.33
N GLY A 297 19.52 -0.72 1.11
CA GLY A 297 18.37 0.10 0.73
C GLY A 297 17.07 -0.70 0.77
N LEU A 298 16.02 -0.09 1.30
CA LEU A 298 14.66 -0.61 1.23
C LEU A 298 13.87 0.16 0.16
N PHE A 299 12.85 -0.47 -0.39
CA PHE A 299 11.95 0.19 -1.32
C PHE A 299 10.89 0.92 -0.50
N MET A 300 10.78 2.24 -0.67
CA MET A 300 9.95 3.10 0.19
C MET A 300 9.25 4.18 -0.61
N ALA A 301 7.92 4.26 -0.49
CA ALA A 301 7.12 5.34 -1.10
C ALA A 301 5.77 5.50 -0.37
N ALA A 302 5.00 6.52 -0.74
CA ALA A 302 3.55 6.49 -0.59
C ALA A 302 2.99 5.79 -1.83
N PRO A 303 2.45 4.58 -1.73
CA PRO A 303 1.96 3.85 -2.91
C PRO A 303 0.53 4.20 -3.27
N SER A 304 -0.25 4.67 -2.30
CA SER A 304 -1.69 4.82 -2.40
C SER A 304 -2.17 6.15 -1.81
N TRP A 305 -3.16 6.72 -2.45
CA TRP A 305 -3.77 7.98 -2.06
C TRP A 305 -5.28 7.87 -2.05
N PHE A 306 -5.91 8.47 -1.04
CA PHE A 306 -7.33 8.78 -1.13
C PHE A 306 -7.53 9.99 -2.03
N VAL A 307 -8.48 9.88 -2.94
CA VAL A 307 -8.94 10.96 -3.80
C VAL A 307 -10.43 11.20 -3.57
N VAL A 308 -10.87 12.45 -3.81
CA VAL A 308 -12.27 12.83 -3.67
C VAL A 308 -12.91 12.90 -5.05
N ASN A 309 -14.09 12.30 -5.19
CA ASN A 309 -14.85 12.31 -6.42
C ASN A 309 -15.31 13.73 -6.80
N SER A 310 -14.81 14.25 -7.92
CA SER A 310 -15.18 15.58 -8.43
C SER A 310 -16.65 15.68 -8.86
N GLN A 311 -17.33 14.56 -9.07
CA GLN A 311 -18.73 14.49 -9.46
C GLN A 311 -19.68 14.29 -8.27
N ALA A 312 -19.17 14.12 -7.05
CA ALA A 312 -19.97 14.15 -5.83
C ALA A 312 -20.58 15.56 -5.62
N THR A 313 -21.65 15.64 -4.83
CA THR A 313 -22.25 16.96 -4.55
C THR A 313 -21.27 17.90 -3.83
N PRO A 314 -21.43 19.22 -3.93
CA PRO A 314 -20.56 20.15 -3.21
C PRO A 314 -20.52 19.91 -1.70
N GLU A 315 -21.64 19.49 -1.11
CA GLU A 315 -21.75 19.16 0.31
C GLU A 315 -20.96 17.89 0.64
N GLN A 316 -21.03 16.87 -0.21
CA GLN A 316 -20.26 15.63 -0.06
C GLN A 316 -18.76 15.88 -0.22
N GLN A 317 -18.34 16.67 -1.21
CA GLN A 317 -16.94 17.04 -1.38
C GLN A 317 -16.41 17.82 -0.16
N ALA A 318 -17.18 18.80 0.32
CA ALA A 318 -16.79 19.55 1.52
C ALA A 318 -16.66 18.64 2.77
N ALA A 319 -17.58 17.70 2.95
CA ALA A 319 -17.52 16.72 4.03
C ALA A 319 -16.32 15.76 3.88
N ALA A 320 -16.00 15.32 2.65
CA ALA A 320 -14.85 14.48 2.37
C ALA A 320 -13.52 15.19 2.66
N PHE A 321 -13.38 16.45 2.25
CA PHE A 321 -12.18 17.24 2.58
C PHE A 321 -12.04 17.43 4.08
N ALA A 322 -13.15 17.75 4.81
CA ALA A 322 -13.12 17.88 6.25
C ALA A 322 -12.76 16.56 6.97
N PHE A 323 -13.23 15.41 6.47
CA PHE A 323 -12.88 14.10 6.98
C PHE A 323 -11.37 13.79 6.81
N LEU A 324 -10.81 14.07 5.64
CA LEU A 324 -9.38 13.87 5.38
C LEU A 324 -8.52 14.86 6.17
N ASP A 325 -8.94 16.13 6.30
CA ASP A 325 -8.27 17.10 7.18
C ASP A 325 -8.31 16.65 8.65
N PHE A 326 -9.44 16.13 9.13
CA PHE A 326 -9.56 15.58 10.49
C PHE A 326 -8.59 14.39 10.68
N MET A 327 -8.52 13.47 9.72
CA MET A 327 -7.61 12.33 9.78
C MET A 327 -6.15 12.77 9.89
N ALA A 328 -5.71 13.77 9.13
CA ALA A 328 -4.32 14.19 9.07
C ALA A 328 -3.91 15.12 10.23
N THR A 329 -4.84 15.98 10.74
CA THR A 329 -4.47 17.13 11.58
C THR A 329 -4.92 17.01 13.03
N THR A 330 -5.64 15.95 13.41
CA THR A 330 -6.15 15.79 14.78
C THR A 330 -5.41 14.67 15.55
N PRO A 331 -5.42 14.74 16.89
CA PRO A 331 -4.89 13.64 17.72
C PRO A 331 -5.62 12.31 17.47
N GLU A 332 -6.92 12.34 17.20
CA GLU A 332 -7.75 11.16 16.91
C GLU A 332 -7.30 10.52 15.60
N GLY A 333 -7.06 11.32 14.56
CA GLY A 333 -6.54 10.84 13.29
C GLY A 333 -5.12 10.28 13.41
N ALA A 334 -4.24 10.96 14.14
CA ALA A 334 -2.88 10.45 14.41
C ALA A 334 -2.91 9.14 15.19
N ASN A 335 -3.82 9.00 16.18
CA ASN A 335 -4.01 7.75 16.93
C ASN A 335 -4.49 6.62 16.02
N TYR A 336 -5.50 6.88 15.17
CA TYR A 336 -5.97 5.91 14.19
C TYR A 336 -4.83 5.45 13.27
N MET A 337 -4.17 6.39 12.60
CA MET A 337 -3.15 6.04 11.58
C MET A 337 -1.98 5.27 12.17
N VAL A 338 -1.48 5.68 13.34
CA VAL A 338 -0.20 5.15 13.85
C VAL A 338 -0.38 4.18 15.00
N ALA A 339 -1.16 4.54 16.04
CA ALA A 339 -1.27 3.70 17.22
C ALA A 339 -2.14 2.47 16.99
N GLU A 340 -3.22 2.60 16.23
CA GLU A 340 -4.18 1.52 15.95
C GLU A 340 -3.85 0.78 14.66
N ALA A 341 -3.75 1.50 13.54
CA ALA A 341 -3.51 0.90 12.22
C ALA A 341 -2.02 0.60 11.93
N GLY A 342 -1.09 1.03 12.81
CA GLY A 342 0.34 0.71 12.70
C GLY A 342 1.06 1.34 11.51
N MET A 343 0.43 2.30 10.84
CA MET A 343 0.98 2.94 9.64
C MET A 343 2.20 3.81 9.98
N VAL A 344 3.15 3.89 9.06
CA VAL A 344 4.20 4.92 9.10
C VAL A 344 3.59 6.23 8.61
N PRO A 345 3.58 7.30 9.43
CA PRO A 345 2.85 8.50 9.11
C PRO A 345 3.40 9.20 7.87
N ALA A 346 2.48 9.66 7.01
CA ALA A 346 2.80 10.47 5.83
C ALA A 346 2.86 11.98 6.12
N PHE A 347 2.53 12.41 7.35
CA PHE A 347 2.40 13.81 7.76
C PHE A 347 3.46 14.20 8.77
N LYS A 348 4.09 15.37 8.58
CA LYS A 348 5.22 15.88 9.38
C LYS A 348 4.82 16.18 10.83
N SER A 349 3.57 16.60 11.06
CA SER A 349 3.05 16.89 12.40
C SER A 349 2.79 15.64 13.23
N VAL A 350 2.64 14.47 12.60
CA VAL A 350 2.42 13.20 13.29
C VAL A 350 3.75 12.61 13.73
N THR A 351 4.07 12.76 15.01
CA THR A 351 5.35 12.34 15.61
C THR A 351 5.28 11.03 16.40
N ILE A 352 4.12 10.38 16.41
CA ILE A 352 3.96 9.05 17.02
C ILE A 352 4.72 8.03 16.19
N LEU A 353 5.49 7.17 16.85
CA LEU A 353 6.17 6.06 16.16
C LEU A 353 5.27 4.81 16.12
N PRO A 354 5.23 4.09 15.01
CA PRO A 354 4.48 2.85 14.92
C PRO A 354 5.02 1.80 15.91
N SER A 355 4.13 0.95 16.40
CA SER A 355 4.49 -0.13 17.33
C SER A 355 5.05 -1.36 16.61
N GLY A 356 4.66 -1.58 15.35
CA GLY A 356 5.04 -2.73 14.55
C GLY A 356 6.54 -2.80 14.26
N PRO A 357 7.16 -3.98 14.33
CA PRO A 357 8.60 -4.11 14.15
C PRO A 357 9.08 -3.78 12.74
N LEU A 358 8.30 -4.14 11.71
CA LEU A 358 8.63 -3.86 10.31
C LEU A 358 8.48 -2.37 9.99
N SER A 359 7.43 -1.72 10.50
CA SER A 359 7.25 -0.27 10.37
C SER A 359 8.37 0.51 11.07
N ARG A 360 8.84 0.04 12.22
CA ARG A 360 10.02 0.64 12.90
C ARG A 360 11.30 0.49 12.09
N ALA A 361 11.53 -0.71 11.53
CA ALA A 361 12.69 -0.94 10.66
C ALA A 361 12.66 -0.01 9.42
N LEU A 362 11.47 0.30 8.91
CA LEU A 362 11.28 1.25 7.83
C LEU A 362 11.63 2.68 8.24
N VAL A 363 11.17 3.13 9.42
CA VAL A 363 11.52 4.46 9.97
C VAL A 363 13.04 4.59 10.15
N GLU A 364 13.70 3.55 10.66
CA GLU A 364 15.17 3.52 10.82
C GLU A 364 15.88 3.56 9.46
N ALA A 365 15.39 2.81 8.46
CA ALA A 365 15.91 2.83 7.10
C ALA A 365 15.75 4.20 6.44
N SER A 366 14.60 4.85 6.63
CA SER A 366 14.35 6.22 6.14
C SER A 366 15.37 7.21 6.73
N ALA A 367 15.62 7.13 8.03
CA ALA A 367 16.61 7.98 8.71
C ALA A 367 18.05 7.70 8.26
N ARG A 368 18.40 6.46 7.90
CA ARG A 368 19.72 6.07 7.39
C ARG A 368 19.94 6.60 5.97
N GLY A 369 18.90 6.67 5.13
CA GLY A 369 18.98 7.00 3.71
C GLY A 369 19.47 5.84 2.84
N GLY A 370 19.69 6.10 1.54
CA GLY A 370 20.12 5.09 0.57
C GLY A 370 19.02 4.09 0.22
N ASN A 371 17.76 4.52 0.31
CA ASN A 371 16.59 3.73 -0.04
C ASN A 371 16.19 3.94 -1.50
N TYR A 372 15.32 3.09 -2.00
CA TYR A 372 14.86 3.02 -3.37
C TYR A 372 13.41 3.45 -3.49
N ASN A 373 13.04 4.02 -4.62
CA ASN A 373 11.67 4.42 -4.94
C ASN A 373 10.85 3.24 -5.45
N TRP A 374 9.52 3.42 -5.58
CA TRP A 374 8.61 2.47 -6.20
C TRP A 374 8.15 2.97 -7.57
N TYR A 375 8.36 2.14 -8.60
CA TYR A 375 7.99 2.50 -9.96
C TYR A 375 6.81 1.69 -10.51
N PHE A 376 6.46 0.56 -9.93
CA PHE A 376 5.37 -0.30 -10.43
C PHE A 376 4.03 0.42 -10.57
N GLY A 377 3.72 1.38 -9.69
CA GLY A 377 2.51 2.19 -9.72
C GLY A 377 2.44 3.19 -10.90
N GLN A 378 3.54 3.34 -11.65
CA GLN A 378 3.58 4.16 -12.87
C GLN A 378 3.25 3.36 -14.14
N ASN A 379 3.12 2.03 -14.04
CA ASN A 379 2.66 1.20 -15.14
C ASN A 379 1.19 1.48 -15.47
N PRO A 380 0.75 1.26 -16.71
CA PRO A 380 -0.66 1.38 -17.07
C PRO A 380 -1.54 0.48 -16.18
N ASP A 381 -2.76 0.93 -15.91
CA ASP A 381 -3.73 0.17 -15.13
C ASP A 381 -3.90 -1.26 -15.68
N GLY A 382 -3.87 -2.25 -14.79
CA GLY A 382 -4.00 -3.66 -15.11
C GLY A 382 -2.74 -4.32 -15.72
N PHE A 383 -1.71 -3.57 -16.12
CA PHE A 383 -0.50 -4.15 -16.73
C PHE A 383 0.20 -5.13 -15.80
N ASN A 384 0.40 -4.76 -14.54
CA ASN A 384 1.05 -5.62 -13.56
C ASN A 384 0.23 -6.89 -13.29
N GLN A 385 -1.09 -6.75 -13.14
CA GLN A 385 -2.00 -7.85 -12.78
C GLN A 385 -2.26 -8.80 -13.95
N TYR A 386 -2.58 -8.26 -15.14
CA TYR A 386 -3.09 -9.08 -16.24
C TYR A 386 -2.03 -9.44 -17.27
N THR A 387 -0.88 -8.73 -17.26
CA THR A 387 0.20 -8.99 -18.21
C THR A 387 1.45 -9.55 -17.52
N LEU A 388 1.98 -8.87 -16.49
CA LEU A 388 3.20 -9.33 -15.83
C LEU A 388 2.97 -10.54 -14.91
N ALA A 389 1.96 -10.51 -14.06
CA ALA A 389 1.77 -11.55 -13.04
C ALA A 389 1.69 -12.98 -13.62
N PRO A 390 0.98 -13.26 -14.74
CA PRO A 390 1.02 -14.59 -15.35
C PRO A 390 2.43 -15.05 -15.79
N ILE A 391 3.29 -14.10 -16.23
CA ILE A 391 4.68 -14.40 -16.62
C ILE A 391 5.49 -14.79 -15.38
N PHE A 392 5.32 -14.09 -14.26
CA PHE A 392 5.98 -14.40 -12.99
C PHE A 392 5.52 -15.74 -12.41
N GLU A 393 4.23 -16.05 -12.47
CA GLU A 393 3.70 -17.35 -12.05
C GLU A 393 4.22 -18.48 -12.93
N LEU A 394 4.33 -18.27 -14.25
CA LEU A 394 4.87 -19.27 -15.17
C LEU A 394 6.35 -19.61 -14.87
N LEU A 395 7.18 -18.60 -14.54
CA LEU A 395 8.56 -18.85 -14.10
C LEU A 395 8.61 -19.77 -12.85
N ALA A 396 7.66 -19.60 -11.93
CA ALA A 396 7.58 -20.45 -10.74
C ALA A 396 7.18 -21.91 -11.09
N VAL A 397 6.39 -22.12 -12.16
CA VAL A 397 5.92 -23.43 -12.59
C VAL A 397 6.98 -24.18 -13.37
N ASP A 398 7.61 -23.56 -14.36
CA ASP A 398 8.47 -24.24 -15.34
C ASP A 398 9.97 -23.96 -15.16
N SER A 399 10.32 -22.91 -14.39
CA SER A 399 11.69 -22.47 -14.14
C SER A 399 12.47 -22.08 -15.42
N ASP A 400 11.76 -21.72 -16.50
CA ASP A 400 12.38 -21.30 -17.78
C ASP A 400 12.72 -19.81 -17.72
N LYS A 401 13.96 -19.51 -17.33
CA LYS A 401 14.48 -18.15 -17.19
C LYS A 401 14.57 -17.41 -18.52
N ASP A 402 14.92 -18.12 -19.59
CA ASP A 402 15.06 -17.52 -20.93
C ASP A 402 13.68 -17.10 -21.47
N ALA A 403 12.66 -17.95 -21.30
CA ALA A 403 11.28 -17.61 -21.62
C ALA A 403 10.79 -16.41 -20.78
N PHE A 404 11.05 -16.41 -19.47
CA PHE A 404 10.67 -15.28 -18.59
C PHE A 404 11.27 -13.95 -19.09
N ILE A 405 12.57 -13.89 -19.39
CA ILE A 405 13.23 -12.68 -19.88
C ILE A 405 12.62 -12.23 -21.22
N ALA A 406 12.35 -13.17 -22.12
CA ALA A 406 11.73 -12.87 -23.42
C ALA A 406 10.30 -12.33 -23.24
N ASP A 407 9.50 -12.94 -22.40
CA ASP A 407 8.09 -12.59 -22.18
C ASP A 407 7.95 -11.24 -21.46
N VAL A 408 8.78 -10.97 -20.43
CA VAL A 408 8.82 -9.64 -19.77
C VAL A 408 9.23 -8.57 -20.78
N THR A 409 10.25 -8.84 -21.62
CA THR A 409 10.68 -7.89 -22.66
C THR A 409 9.57 -7.62 -23.65
N ALA A 410 8.86 -8.66 -24.12
CA ALA A 410 7.73 -8.52 -25.04
C ALA A 410 6.56 -7.77 -24.40
N ALA A 411 6.29 -8.01 -23.11
CA ALA A 411 5.26 -7.28 -22.36
C ALA A 411 5.52 -5.78 -22.36
N PHE A 412 6.73 -5.34 -22.00
CA PHE A 412 7.09 -3.91 -22.03
C PHE A 412 7.12 -3.33 -23.45
N ALA A 413 7.56 -4.08 -24.45
CA ALA A 413 7.47 -3.63 -25.83
C ALA A 413 6.02 -3.39 -26.30
N SER A 414 5.05 -4.10 -25.73
CA SER A 414 3.62 -3.93 -26.06
C SER A 414 3.00 -2.63 -25.54
N ILE A 415 3.59 -2.02 -24.51
CA ILE A 415 3.13 -0.77 -23.89
C ILE A 415 4.08 0.40 -24.12
N ALA A 416 5.14 0.20 -24.94
CA ALA A 416 6.10 1.25 -25.26
C ALA A 416 5.41 2.45 -25.94
N GLN A 417 5.71 3.67 -25.47
CA GLN A 417 5.18 4.93 -25.96
C GLN A 417 6.29 5.76 -26.60
#